data_a6d28590a0f24e4d94a1373253571ac3
#
_entry.id   a6d28590a0f24e4d94a1373253571ac3
#
_cell.length_a   1.000
_cell.length_b   1.000
_cell.length_c   1.000
_cell.angle_alpha   90.00
_cell.angle_beta   90.00
_cell.angle_gamma   90.00
#
_symmetry.space_group_name_H-M   'P 1'
#
loop_
_entity.id
_entity.type
_entity.pdbx_description
1 polymer ?
#
loop_
_entity_poly.entity_id
_entity_poly.type
_entity_poly.pdbx_seq_one_letter_code
_entity_poly.pdbx_strand_id
1 'polypeptide(L)'
;TTEYNQVKTQLYIDLQKEFKDSLKVWNAIIDSTELSVRFQEPSTLFDFNKADLKPKFKVILNDFFPRYIALINQPKYKKNIEEIRIEGHTDTSGDYFTNMKLSQDRTRSVLQYCLFLLPRNEQRWAMQRITANGLSSSHIIIRNGKEDPRLSRRVEFRIRTNAEEKLEEIARRHE
;
A
#
# COMPACT_ATOMS: atom_id res chain seq x y z
N THR A 1 14.21 -20.55 -2.55
CA THR A 1 14.54 -19.10 -2.59
C THR A 1 14.24 -18.51 -3.96
N THR A 2 14.70 -19.13 -5.03
CA THR A 2 14.51 -18.66 -6.41
C THR A 2 13.04 -18.57 -6.79
N GLU A 3 12.25 -19.56 -6.40
CA GLU A 3 10.81 -19.62 -6.70
C GLU A 3 10.04 -18.44 -6.07
N TYR A 4 10.33 -18.12 -4.81
CA TYR A 4 9.67 -17.03 -4.09
C TYR A 4 10.06 -15.65 -4.65
N ASN A 5 11.33 -15.49 -5.02
CA ASN A 5 11.80 -14.27 -5.67
C ASN A 5 11.16 -14.08 -7.05
N GLN A 6 10.89 -15.17 -7.78
CA GLN A 6 10.18 -15.15 -9.05
C GLN A 6 8.75 -14.66 -8.89
N VAL A 7 8.04 -15.09 -7.84
CA VAL A 7 6.68 -14.61 -7.55
C VAL A 7 6.67 -13.11 -7.31
N LYS A 8 7.58 -12.59 -6.49
CA LYS A 8 7.70 -11.16 -6.22
C LYS A 8 7.97 -10.37 -7.50
N THR A 9 8.92 -10.83 -8.30
CA THR A 9 9.30 -10.18 -9.56
C THR A 9 8.15 -10.18 -10.55
N GLN A 10 7.46 -11.30 -10.70
CA GLN A 10 6.34 -11.40 -11.62
C GLN A 10 5.16 -10.53 -11.18
N LEU A 11 4.90 -10.49 -9.89
CA LEU A 11 3.85 -9.66 -9.32
C LEU A 11 4.14 -8.17 -9.58
N TYR A 12 5.39 -7.74 -9.40
CA TYR A 12 5.79 -6.38 -9.75
C TYR A 12 5.56 -6.07 -11.23
N ILE A 13 5.96 -6.97 -12.12
CA ILE A 13 5.76 -6.82 -13.57
C ILE A 13 4.27 -6.69 -13.90
N ASP A 14 3.45 -7.54 -13.32
CA ASP A 14 2.00 -7.53 -13.57
C ASP A 14 1.32 -6.27 -13.01
N LEU A 15 1.76 -5.77 -11.86
CA LEU A 15 1.30 -4.51 -11.30
C LEU A 15 1.64 -3.34 -12.23
N GLN A 16 2.86 -3.29 -12.74
CA GLN A 16 3.28 -2.26 -13.69
C GLN A 16 2.45 -2.32 -14.97
N LYS A 17 2.22 -3.50 -15.51
CA LYS A 17 1.40 -3.70 -16.69
C LYS A 17 -0.04 -3.21 -16.50
N GLU A 18 -0.63 -3.56 -15.37
CA GLU A 18 -2.01 -3.21 -15.06
C GLU A 18 -2.20 -1.70 -14.93
N PHE A 19 -1.27 -1.01 -14.28
CA PHE A 19 -1.47 0.37 -13.85
C PHE A 19 -0.63 1.41 -14.59
N LYS A 20 0.28 1.02 -15.48
CA LYS A 20 1.22 1.95 -16.13
C LYS A 20 0.58 3.20 -16.73
N ASP A 21 -0.57 3.06 -17.37
CA ASP A 21 -1.25 4.17 -18.03
C ASP A 21 -1.98 5.09 -17.05
N SER A 22 -2.22 4.61 -15.83
CA SER A 22 -2.93 5.35 -14.79
C SER A 22 -2.01 6.02 -13.77
N LEU A 23 -0.79 5.52 -13.60
CA LEU A 23 0.13 5.97 -12.54
C LEU A 23 0.40 7.48 -12.61
N LYS A 24 0.65 8.00 -13.81
CA LYS A 24 0.90 9.43 -13.99
C LYS A 24 -0.32 10.28 -13.64
N VAL A 25 -1.49 9.85 -14.07
CA VAL A 25 -2.77 10.53 -13.80
C VAL A 25 -3.05 10.56 -12.30
N TRP A 26 -2.76 9.48 -11.60
CA TRP A 26 -2.96 9.36 -10.16
C TRP A 26 -1.84 9.98 -9.33
N ASN A 27 -0.75 10.42 -9.97
CA ASN A 27 0.49 10.80 -9.30
C ASN A 27 0.97 9.71 -8.34
N ALA A 28 0.98 8.48 -8.87
CA ALA A 28 1.37 7.28 -8.12
C ALA A 28 2.60 6.63 -8.74
N ILE A 29 3.31 5.89 -7.91
CA ILE A 29 4.45 5.07 -8.34
C ILE A 29 4.32 3.66 -7.77
N ILE A 30 4.97 2.69 -8.40
CA ILE A 30 5.08 1.33 -7.90
C ILE A 30 6.54 1.08 -7.53
N ASP A 31 6.76 0.72 -6.26
CA ASP A 31 8.09 0.39 -5.74
C ASP A 31 8.30 -1.12 -5.85
N SER A 32 9.39 -1.53 -6.53
CA SER A 32 9.68 -2.95 -6.77
C SER A 32 10.18 -3.69 -5.53
N THR A 33 10.91 -2.99 -4.67
CA THR A 33 11.51 -3.58 -3.47
C THR A 33 10.43 -3.93 -2.43
N GLU A 34 9.52 -3.00 -2.23
CA GLU A 34 8.47 -3.10 -1.21
C GLU A 34 7.17 -3.70 -1.75
N LEU A 35 7.03 -3.88 -3.07
CA LEU A 35 5.79 -4.22 -3.74
C LEU A 35 4.66 -3.26 -3.31
N SER A 36 4.93 -1.97 -3.34
CA SER A 36 3.96 -0.97 -2.92
C SER A 36 3.49 -0.10 -4.07
N VAL A 37 2.21 0.23 -4.06
CA VAL A 37 1.63 1.30 -4.89
C VAL A 37 1.50 2.52 -3.99
N ARG A 38 2.18 3.60 -4.36
CA ARG A 38 2.36 4.79 -3.53
C ARG A 38 1.62 5.96 -4.13
N PHE A 39 0.66 6.51 -3.40
CA PHE A 39 -0.09 7.71 -3.79
C PHE A 39 0.51 8.91 -3.08
N GLN A 40 1.03 9.86 -3.85
CA GLN A 40 1.94 10.88 -3.35
C GLN A 40 1.36 12.29 -3.23
N GLU A 41 0.39 12.68 -3.99
CA GLU A 41 -0.10 14.07 -3.98
C GLU A 41 -1.03 14.32 -2.78
N PRO A 42 -0.50 14.75 -1.60
CA PRO A 42 -1.29 14.81 -0.38
C PRO A 42 -2.50 15.76 -0.47
N SER A 43 -2.38 16.83 -1.24
CA SER A 43 -3.49 17.77 -1.45
C SER A 43 -4.67 17.14 -2.21
N THR A 44 -4.44 16.04 -2.88
CA THR A 44 -5.48 15.27 -3.59
C THR A 44 -6.12 14.21 -2.70
N LEU A 45 -5.39 13.74 -1.68
CA LEU A 45 -5.80 12.61 -0.83
C LEU A 45 -6.69 13.06 0.32
N PHE A 46 -6.23 14.03 1.10
CA PHE A 46 -6.89 14.52 2.32
C PHE A 46 -6.70 16.04 2.45
N ASP A 47 -7.65 16.69 3.10
CA ASP A 47 -7.44 18.06 3.56
C ASP A 47 -6.49 18.08 4.76
N PHE A 48 -5.89 19.24 5.01
CA PHE A 48 -4.94 19.43 6.11
C PHE A 48 -5.56 18.97 7.45
N ASN A 49 -4.86 18.13 8.16
CA ASN A 49 -5.26 17.55 9.45
C ASN A 49 -6.60 16.80 9.41
N LYS A 50 -7.07 16.39 8.25
CA LYS A 50 -8.32 15.62 8.09
C LYS A 50 -8.02 14.19 7.66
N ALA A 51 -8.92 13.29 8.06
CA ALA A 51 -8.87 11.87 7.68
C ALA A 51 -9.96 11.50 6.67
N ASP A 52 -10.85 12.43 6.32
CA ASP A 52 -11.87 12.19 5.32
C ASP A 52 -11.24 12.17 3.92
N LEU A 53 -11.59 11.16 3.14
CA LEU A 53 -11.10 11.05 1.77
C LEU A 53 -11.66 12.17 0.91
N LYS A 54 -10.78 12.87 0.21
CA LYS A 54 -11.23 13.86 -0.77
C LYS A 54 -11.91 13.18 -1.96
N PRO A 55 -12.87 13.85 -2.61
CA PRO A 55 -13.55 13.28 -3.78
C PRO A 55 -12.60 12.76 -4.86
N LYS A 56 -11.51 13.48 -5.10
CA LYS A 56 -10.49 13.08 -6.07
C LYS A 56 -9.83 11.75 -5.72
N PHE A 57 -9.54 11.52 -4.44
CA PHE A 57 -8.96 10.26 -4.00
C PHE A 57 -9.97 9.12 -4.11
N LYS A 58 -11.22 9.38 -3.80
CA LYS A 58 -12.29 8.39 -3.98
C LYS A 58 -12.39 7.93 -5.44
N VAL A 59 -12.32 8.86 -6.39
CA VAL A 59 -12.32 8.53 -7.82
C VAL A 59 -11.14 7.64 -8.19
N ILE A 60 -9.95 7.96 -7.68
CA ILE A 60 -8.73 7.15 -7.89
C ILE A 60 -8.94 5.74 -7.32
N LEU A 61 -9.41 5.64 -6.08
CA LEU A 61 -9.61 4.35 -5.41
C LEU A 61 -10.68 3.51 -6.08
N ASN A 62 -11.75 4.12 -6.61
CA ASN A 62 -12.80 3.43 -7.37
C ASN A 62 -12.22 2.68 -8.57
N ASP A 63 -11.23 3.26 -9.24
CA ASP A 63 -10.58 2.64 -10.38
C ASP A 63 -9.46 1.69 -9.95
N PHE A 64 -8.64 2.11 -9.00
CA PHE A 64 -7.47 1.35 -8.56
C PHE A 64 -7.81 0.06 -7.81
N PHE A 65 -8.60 0.16 -6.74
CA PHE A 65 -8.67 -0.91 -5.75
C PHE A 65 -9.32 -2.20 -6.27
N PRO A 66 -10.45 -2.16 -7.00
CA PRO A 66 -11.02 -3.38 -7.57
C PRO A 66 -10.07 -4.10 -8.54
N ARG A 67 -9.35 -3.36 -9.36
CA ARG A 67 -8.36 -3.91 -10.29
C ARG A 67 -7.17 -4.50 -9.56
N TYR A 68 -6.74 -3.84 -8.50
CA TYR A 68 -5.64 -4.29 -7.64
C TYR A 68 -5.96 -5.64 -6.98
N ILE A 69 -7.12 -5.74 -6.35
CA ILE A 69 -7.55 -6.99 -5.71
C ILE A 69 -7.78 -8.09 -6.76
N ALA A 70 -8.39 -7.79 -7.89
CA ALA A 70 -8.59 -8.77 -8.96
C ALA A 70 -7.26 -9.36 -9.44
N LEU A 71 -6.22 -8.53 -9.54
CA LEU A 71 -4.89 -8.99 -9.95
C LEU A 71 -4.26 -9.92 -8.91
N ILE A 72 -4.18 -9.48 -7.66
CA ILE A 72 -3.46 -10.22 -6.61
C ILE A 72 -4.24 -11.43 -6.09
N ASN A 73 -5.54 -11.49 -6.35
CA ASN A 73 -6.42 -12.61 -6.00
C ASN A 73 -6.46 -13.70 -7.09
N GLN A 74 -5.72 -13.56 -8.18
CA GLN A 74 -5.62 -14.59 -9.21
C GLN A 74 -5.00 -15.87 -8.63
N PRO A 75 -5.37 -17.05 -9.16
CA PRO A 75 -4.84 -18.32 -8.66
C PRO A 75 -3.31 -18.39 -8.58
N LYS A 76 -2.62 -17.74 -9.51
CA LYS A 76 -1.15 -17.72 -9.54
C LYS A 76 -0.51 -16.93 -8.39
N TYR A 77 -1.26 -16.02 -7.74
CA TYR A 77 -0.76 -15.17 -6.64
C TYR A 77 -1.45 -15.41 -5.30
N LYS A 78 -2.71 -15.79 -5.34
CA LYS A 78 -3.59 -15.86 -4.18
C LYS A 78 -2.96 -16.53 -2.95
N LYS A 79 -2.26 -17.64 -3.14
CA LYS A 79 -1.62 -18.40 -2.07
C LYS A 79 -0.37 -17.73 -1.51
N ASN A 80 0.20 -16.79 -2.24
CA ASN A 80 1.44 -16.12 -1.86
C ASN A 80 1.21 -14.78 -1.17
N ILE A 81 -0.02 -14.30 -1.14
CA ILE A 81 -0.36 -13.03 -0.49
C ILE A 81 -0.61 -13.28 0.99
N GLU A 82 0.32 -12.83 1.81
CA GLU A 82 0.25 -12.95 3.26
C GLU A 82 -0.52 -11.80 3.88
N GLU A 83 -0.19 -10.58 3.48
CA GLU A 83 -0.79 -9.36 4.01
C GLU A 83 -0.83 -8.27 2.95
N ILE A 84 -1.91 -7.50 2.96
CA ILE A 84 -2.05 -6.26 2.21
C ILE A 84 -2.07 -5.13 3.22
N ARG A 85 -1.02 -4.30 3.23
CA ARG A 85 -0.88 -3.22 4.20
C ARG A 85 -1.27 -1.89 3.55
N ILE A 86 -2.27 -1.23 4.13
CA ILE A 86 -2.50 0.18 3.84
C ILE A 86 -1.66 0.98 4.82
N GLU A 87 -0.68 1.73 4.34
CA GLU A 87 0.23 2.49 5.18
C GLU A 87 0.04 3.99 4.99
N GLY A 88 -0.14 4.69 6.10
CA GLY A 88 -0.22 6.15 6.12
C GLY A 88 1.05 6.73 6.70
N HIS A 89 1.64 7.69 5.99
CA HIS A 89 2.88 8.35 6.37
C HIS A 89 2.69 9.85 6.41
N THR A 90 3.34 10.50 7.39
CA THR A 90 3.37 11.94 7.53
C THR A 90 4.80 12.46 7.33
N ASP A 91 4.95 13.77 7.23
CA ASP A 91 6.24 14.42 7.39
C ASP A 91 6.54 14.64 8.88
N THR A 92 7.64 15.33 9.17
CA THR A 92 8.05 15.63 10.54
C THR A 92 7.42 16.88 11.13
N SER A 93 6.49 17.53 10.43
CA SER A 93 5.73 18.67 10.98
C SER A 93 4.81 18.19 12.10
N GLY A 94 4.78 18.90 13.22
CA GLY A 94 4.03 18.51 14.39
C GLY A 94 4.70 17.38 15.16
N ASP A 95 4.01 16.88 16.20
CA ASP A 95 4.59 15.85 17.04
C ASP A 95 4.24 14.45 16.54
N TYR A 96 5.05 13.49 16.97
CA TYR A 96 4.94 12.09 16.58
C TYR A 96 3.55 11.49 16.93
N PHE A 97 3.03 11.78 18.10
CA PHE A 97 1.77 11.15 18.56
C PHE A 97 0.55 11.70 17.82
N THR A 98 0.51 13.00 17.56
CA THR A 98 -0.54 13.62 16.75
C THR A 98 -0.50 13.06 15.33
N ASN A 99 0.68 12.93 14.74
CA ASN A 99 0.86 12.34 13.41
C ASN A 99 0.54 10.85 13.39
N MET A 100 0.80 10.13 14.49
CA MET A 100 0.41 8.72 14.59
C MET A 100 -1.11 8.58 14.54
N LYS A 101 -1.83 9.34 15.34
CA LYS A 101 -3.30 9.32 15.31
C LYS A 101 -3.84 9.68 13.93
N LEU A 102 -3.32 10.74 13.32
CA LEU A 102 -3.76 11.19 12.00
C LEU A 102 -3.52 10.11 10.94
N SER A 103 -2.33 9.50 10.92
CA SER A 103 -2.01 8.46 9.96
C SER A 103 -2.84 7.19 10.18
N GLN A 104 -3.13 6.84 11.43
CA GLN A 104 -4.03 5.72 11.74
C GLN A 104 -5.47 5.99 11.28
N ASP A 105 -5.99 7.18 11.55
CA ASP A 105 -7.34 7.58 11.15
C ASP A 105 -7.48 7.61 9.62
N ARG A 106 -6.46 8.09 8.93
CA ARG A 106 -6.44 8.14 7.46
C ARG A 106 -6.44 6.76 6.82
N THR A 107 -5.62 5.85 7.31
CA THR A 107 -5.57 4.49 6.76
C THR A 107 -6.83 3.70 7.07
N ARG A 108 -7.45 3.95 8.22
CA ARG A 108 -8.76 3.38 8.56
C ARG A 108 -9.84 3.84 7.58
N SER A 109 -9.86 5.14 7.25
CA SER A 109 -10.81 5.69 6.26
C SER A 109 -10.62 5.05 4.89
N VAL A 110 -9.37 4.88 4.46
CA VAL A 110 -9.03 4.22 3.18
C VAL A 110 -9.52 2.77 3.20
N LEU A 111 -9.23 2.03 4.27
CA LEU A 111 -9.64 0.64 4.42
C LEU A 111 -11.16 0.47 4.29
N GLN A 112 -11.92 1.26 5.04
CA GLN A 112 -13.38 1.19 5.03
C GLN A 112 -13.94 1.47 3.63
N TYR A 113 -13.46 2.53 3.00
CA TYR A 113 -13.90 2.91 1.66
C TYR A 113 -13.57 1.82 0.62
N CYS A 114 -12.36 1.32 0.63
CA CYS A 114 -11.88 0.34 -0.33
C CYS A 114 -12.65 -0.98 -0.23
N LEU A 115 -12.91 -1.48 0.97
CA LEU A 115 -13.61 -2.75 1.14
C LEU A 115 -15.02 -2.72 0.56
N PHE A 116 -15.70 -1.58 0.64
CA PHE A 116 -17.04 -1.42 0.06
C PHE A 116 -17.04 -1.45 -1.47
N LEU A 117 -15.91 -1.29 -2.11
CA LEU A 117 -15.81 -1.35 -3.58
C LEU A 117 -15.78 -2.77 -4.12
N LEU A 118 -15.60 -3.77 -3.27
CA LEU A 118 -15.40 -5.15 -3.69
C LEU A 118 -16.70 -5.97 -3.67
N PRO A 119 -16.85 -6.93 -4.60
CA PRO A 119 -17.88 -7.94 -4.46
C PRO A 119 -17.61 -8.82 -3.22
N ARG A 120 -18.66 -9.46 -2.70
CA ARG A 120 -18.62 -10.17 -1.40
C ARG A 120 -17.54 -11.22 -1.27
N ASN A 121 -17.30 -12.01 -2.31
CA ASN A 121 -16.28 -13.06 -2.27
C ASN A 121 -14.87 -12.48 -2.16
N GLU A 122 -14.58 -11.41 -2.92
CA GLU A 122 -13.30 -10.73 -2.84
C GLU A 122 -13.17 -9.95 -1.53
N GLN A 123 -14.25 -9.33 -1.07
CA GLN A 123 -14.27 -8.63 0.22
C GLN A 123 -13.87 -9.56 1.37
N ARG A 124 -14.43 -10.77 1.42
CA ARG A 124 -14.08 -11.77 2.43
C ARG A 124 -12.62 -12.20 2.37
N TRP A 125 -12.11 -12.42 1.16
CA TRP A 125 -10.70 -12.75 0.98
C TRP A 125 -9.79 -11.60 1.44
N ALA A 126 -10.12 -10.38 1.06
CA ALA A 126 -9.36 -9.18 1.44
C ALA A 126 -9.38 -8.96 2.96
N MET A 127 -10.54 -9.10 3.60
CA MET A 127 -10.68 -8.89 5.05
C MET A 127 -9.83 -9.82 5.90
N GLN A 128 -9.42 -10.96 5.37
CA GLN A 128 -8.52 -11.90 6.05
C GLN A 128 -7.04 -11.47 5.94
N ARG A 129 -6.71 -10.50 5.10
CA ARG A 129 -5.33 -10.15 4.77
C ARG A 129 -5.00 -8.68 4.88
N ILE A 130 -6.00 -7.80 4.78
CA ILE A 130 -5.77 -6.35 4.73
C ILE A 130 -5.73 -5.74 6.11
N THR A 131 -4.77 -4.84 6.31
CA THR A 131 -4.61 -4.08 7.55
C THR A 131 -4.44 -2.59 7.26
N ALA A 132 -4.81 -1.76 8.23
CA ALA A 132 -4.63 -0.32 8.16
C ALA A 132 -3.57 0.08 9.19
N ASN A 133 -2.50 0.74 8.72
CA ASN A 133 -1.30 0.99 9.50
C ASN A 133 -0.91 2.46 9.43
N GLY A 134 -0.97 3.14 10.55
CA GLY A 134 -0.44 4.49 10.70
C GLY A 134 1.00 4.44 11.16
N LEU A 135 1.92 5.08 10.43
CA LEU A 135 3.34 5.06 10.73
C LEU A 135 3.86 6.42 11.18
N SER A 136 3.00 7.44 11.28
CA SER A 136 3.45 8.78 11.68
C SER A 136 4.59 9.27 10.77
N SER A 137 5.62 9.88 11.35
CA SER A 137 6.80 10.36 10.65
C SER A 137 7.99 9.39 10.72
N SER A 138 7.72 8.09 10.99
CA SER A 138 8.79 7.10 11.19
C SER A 138 9.53 6.72 9.90
N HIS A 139 8.93 6.95 8.73
CA HIS A 139 9.50 6.56 7.42
C HIS A 139 9.44 7.73 6.44
N ILE A 140 10.15 8.80 6.77
CA ILE A 140 10.23 9.97 5.89
C ILE A 140 11.05 9.65 4.63
N ILE A 141 10.74 10.37 3.56
CA ILE A 141 11.49 10.26 2.31
C ILE A 141 12.56 11.35 2.28
N ILE A 142 13.79 10.92 2.05
CA ILE A 142 14.94 11.79 1.94
C ILE A 142 15.29 11.99 0.46
N ARG A 143 15.48 13.25 0.06
CA ARG A 143 15.97 13.64 -1.26
C ARG A 143 17.10 14.64 -1.11
N ASN A 144 18.19 14.40 -1.82
CA ASN A 144 19.36 15.28 -1.79
C ASN A 144 19.84 15.57 -0.35
N GLY A 145 19.82 14.55 0.51
CA GLY A 145 20.24 14.65 1.90
C GLY A 145 19.28 15.35 2.84
N LYS A 146 18.10 15.70 2.37
CA LYS A 146 17.07 16.39 3.16
C LYS A 146 15.74 15.68 3.09
N GLU A 147 14.91 15.84 4.13
CA GLU A 147 13.54 15.40 4.11
C GLU A 147 12.79 16.09 2.96
N ASP A 148 12.03 15.30 2.20
CA ASP A 148 11.03 15.82 1.27
C ASP A 148 9.66 15.68 1.92
N PRO A 149 9.09 16.77 2.49
CA PRO A 149 7.84 16.68 3.22
C PRO A 149 6.67 16.28 2.33
N ARG A 150 6.66 16.74 1.09
CA ARG A 150 5.59 16.44 0.13
C ARG A 150 5.55 14.96 -0.22
N LEU A 151 6.70 14.33 -0.47
CA LEU A 151 6.78 12.91 -0.77
C LEU A 151 6.58 12.06 0.49
N SER A 152 6.95 12.59 1.66
CA SER A 152 6.78 11.89 2.93
C SER A 152 5.31 11.71 3.29
N ARG A 153 4.45 12.70 2.97
CA ARG A 153 2.99 12.63 3.18
C ARG A 153 2.35 11.80 2.07
N ARG A 154 2.09 10.54 2.36
CA ARG A 154 1.61 9.59 1.35
C ARG A 154 0.76 8.48 1.93
N VAL A 155 0.06 7.76 1.05
CA VAL A 155 -0.60 6.50 1.34
C VAL A 155 0.01 5.43 0.44
N GLU A 156 0.38 4.30 1.02
CA GLU A 156 0.92 3.16 0.30
C GLU A 156 0.04 1.93 0.47
N PHE A 157 -0.13 1.17 -0.62
CA PHE A 157 -0.67 -0.18 -0.59
C PHE A 157 0.49 -1.13 -0.80
N ARG A 158 0.89 -1.81 0.27
CA ARG A 158 2.07 -2.68 0.27
C ARG A 158 1.65 -4.14 0.36
N ILE A 159 2.23 -4.97 -0.48
CA ILE A 159 2.00 -6.42 -0.45
C ILE A 159 3.16 -7.07 0.29
N ARG A 160 2.81 -7.87 1.32
CA ARG A 160 3.74 -8.79 1.94
C ARG A 160 3.41 -10.20 1.45
N THR A 161 4.37 -10.85 0.83
CA THR A 161 4.23 -12.23 0.37
C THR A 161 4.74 -13.20 1.41
N ASN A 162 4.38 -14.48 1.28
CA ASN A 162 4.90 -15.53 2.16
C ASN A 162 6.35 -15.97 1.82
N ALA A 163 6.96 -15.32 0.84
CA ALA A 163 8.34 -15.60 0.45
C ALA A 163 9.32 -15.42 1.61
N GLU A 164 9.15 -14.37 2.39
CA GLU A 164 10.01 -14.05 3.55
C GLU A 164 9.88 -15.11 4.64
N GLU A 165 8.64 -15.53 4.94
CA GLU A 165 8.36 -16.58 5.92
C GLU A 165 8.99 -17.91 5.51
N LYS A 166 8.91 -18.27 4.24
CA LYS A 166 9.51 -19.49 3.71
C LYS A 166 11.03 -19.46 3.78
N LEU A 167 11.63 -18.31 3.53
CA LEU A 167 13.07 -18.12 3.68
C LEU A 167 13.52 -18.27 5.13
N GLU A 168 12.76 -17.74 6.08
CA GLU A 168 13.01 -17.91 7.51
C GLU A 168 12.91 -19.38 7.95
N GLU A 169 11.89 -20.11 7.48
CA GLU A 169 11.75 -21.54 7.75
C GLU A 169 12.96 -22.34 7.24
N ILE A 170 13.42 -22.03 6.04
CA ILE A 170 14.59 -22.66 5.45
C ILE A 170 15.84 -22.35 6.27
N ALA A 171 16.03 -21.10 6.69
CA ALA A 171 17.16 -20.70 7.53
C ALA A 171 17.17 -21.47 8.85
N ARG A 172 16.02 -21.59 9.53
CA ARG A 172 15.90 -22.31 10.82
C ARG A 172 16.19 -23.79 10.70
N ARG A 173 15.96 -24.41 9.55
CA ARG A 173 16.24 -25.82 9.31
C ARG A 173 17.74 -26.12 9.14
N HIS A 174 18.53 -25.08 8.92
CA HIS A 174 19.97 -25.19 8.72
C HIS A 174 20.78 -24.70 9.93
N GLU A 175 20.13 -24.29 11.01
CA GLU A 175 20.73 -24.00 12.31
C GLU A 175 20.74 -25.28 13.19
#